data_d929d7efe29fbf72d91b6fe7d26a4b7e
#
_entry.id   d929d7efe29fbf72d91b6fe7d26a4b7e
#
_cell.length_a   1.000
_cell.length_b   1.000
_cell.length_c   1.000
_cell.angle_alpha   90.00
_cell.angle_beta   90.00
_cell.angle_gamma   90.00
#
_symmetry.space_group_name_H-M   'P 1'
#
loop_
_entity.id
_entity.type
_entity.pdbx_description
1 polymer ?
#
loop_
_entity_poly.entity_id
_entity_poly.type
_entity_poly.pdbx_seq_one_letter_code
_entity_poly.pdbx_strand_id
1 'polypeptide(L)'
;KEKESRLQLFDVLDESAFRKAPRLLHKYPGRVLFTASHCAMHCRYCFRRDFPYEKGRVEYEEELSYIQKDSSIQEVILSGGDPLSLSDPVLANLLSSLDRITHLKRLRFHTRFPIGIPERICSSFLDILTKSRLKIWFVVHINHLVELDQEVEEALNHILALKIPILTQT
;
A
#
# COMPACT_ATOMS: atom_id res chain seq x y z
N LYS A 1 -8.99 33.67 -8.79
CA LYS A 1 -9.67 33.14 -7.58
C LYS A 1 -9.54 31.62 -7.46
N GLU A 2 -9.47 30.84 -8.56
CA GLU A 2 -9.28 29.37 -8.51
C GLU A 2 -7.85 28.94 -8.17
N LYS A 3 -6.83 29.75 -8.41
CA LYS A 3 -5.44 29.42 -8.11
C LYS A 3 -5.10 29.47 -6.61
N GLU A 4 -5.75 30.32 -5.84
CA GLU A 4 -5.51 30.45 -4.39
C GLU A 4 -6.16 29.32 -3.57
N SER A 5 -7.26 28.76 -4.04
CA SER A 5 -7.91 27.62 -3.36
C SER A 5 -7.16 26.30 -3.49
N ARG A 6 -6.29 26.14 -4.51
CA ARG A 6 -5.48 24.94 -4.69
C ARG A 6 -4.28 24.85 -3.74
N LEU A 7 -3.81 25.95 -3.19
CA LEU A 7 -2.63 25.99 -2.32
C LEU A 7 -2.88 25.55 -0.88
N GLN A 8 -4.14 25.44 -0.43
CA GLN A 8 -4.48 25.06 0.95
C GLN A 8 -4.91 23.59 1.11
N LEU A 9 -4.93 22.79 0.05
CA LEU A 9 -5.48 21.41 0.09
C LEU A 9 -4.41 20.30 0.14
N PHE A 10 -3.13 20.63 0.41
CA PHE A 10 -2.04 19.65 0.33
C PHE A 10 -2.08 18.56 1.41
N ASP A 11 -2.69 18.81 2.56
CA ASP A 11 -2.77 17.83 3.65
C ASP A 11 -4.14 17.85 4.32
N VAL A 12 -5.14 17.38 3.57
CA VAL A 12 -6.56 17.37 4.01
C VAL A 12 -6.76 16.61 5.32
N LEU A 13 -5.89 15.65 5.65
CA LEU A 13 -5.99 14.79 6.81
C LEU A 13 -4.98 15.11 7.91
N ASP A 14 -4.21 16.22 7.77
CA ASP A 14 -3.11 16.58 8.68
C ASP A 14 -2.12 15.42 8.89
N GLU A 15 -1.76 14.74 7.80
CA GLU A 15 -0.90 13.56 7.88
C GLU A 15 0.54 13.92 8.24
N SER A 16 0.96 15.16 7.96
CA SER A 16 2.29 15.67 8.31
C SER A 16 2.56 15.58 9.81
N ALA A 17 1.56 15.82 10.66
CA ALA A 17 1.67 15.70 12.11
C ALA A 17 1.99 14.28 12.60
N PHE A 18 1.64 13.27 11.78
CA PHE A 18 1.83 11.85 12.11
C PHE A 18 3.02 11.21 11.40
N ARG A 19 3.79 12.00 10.63
CA ARG A 19 4.97 11.51 9.93
C ARG A 19 6.09 11.16 10.92
N LYS A 20 6.59 9.92 10.87
CA LYS A 20 7.66 9.40 11.74
C LYS A 20 8.95 9.09 10.99
N ALA A 21 8.86 8.87 9.69
CA ALA A 21 9.94 8.74 8.74
C ALA A 21 9.46 9.25 7.36
N PRO A 22 10.33 9.42 6.37
CA PRO A 22 9.96 9.99 5.08
C PRO A 22 8.72 9.37 4.44
N ARG A 23 8.55 8.05 4.58
CA ARG A 23 7.44 7.27 4.01
C ARG A 23 6.55 6.61 5.07
N LEU A 24 6.61 7.04 6.33
CA LEU A 24 5.89 6.38 7.42
C LEU A 24 5.01 7.33 8.19
N LEU A 25 3.72 6.99 8.26
CA LEU A 25 2.73 7.70 9.06
C LEU A 25 2.27 6.78 10.21
N HIS A 26 2.31 7.27 11.45
CA HIS A 26 1.85 6.54 12.63
C HIS A 26 0.76 7.34 13.35
N LYS A 27 -0.46 7.23 12.85
CA LYS A 27 -1.65 7.95 13.36
C LYS A 27 -2.43 7.14 14.39
N TYR A 28 -2.45 5.81 14.26
CA TYR A 28 -3.26 4.93 15.10
C TYR A 28 -2.40 3.92 15.85
N PRO A 29 -2.73 3.60 17.11
CA PRO A 29 -2.00 2.59 17.88
C PRO A 29 -1.95 1.25 17.15
N GLY A 30 -0.81 0.58 17.22
CA GLY A 30 -0.62 -0.77 16.74
C GLY A 30 -0.49 -0.93 15.21
N ARG A 31 -0.59 0.16 14.45
CA ARG A 31 -0.46 0.11 12.98
C ARG A 31 0.17 1.35 12.40
N VAL A 32 0.92 1.16 11.35
CA VAL A 32 1.53 2.25 10.58
C VAL A 32 1.10 2.18 9.13
N LEU A 33 1.00 3.35 8.48
CA LEU A 33 0.82 3.46 7.05
C LEU A 33 2.17 3.76 6.41
N PHE A 34 2.52 2.93 5.46
CA PHE A 34 3.75 3.01 4.70
C PHE A 34 3.43 3.50 3.28
N THR A 35 3.89 4.70 2.91
CA THR A 35 3.70 5.27 1.58
C THR A 35 4.73 4.67 0.63
N ALA A 36 4.39 3.54 0.03
CA ALA A 36 5.34 2.68 -0.66
C ALA A 36 5.86 3.30 -1.98
N SER A 37 4.99 3.95 -2.75
CA SER A 37 5.32 4.45 -4.07
C SER A 37 4.34 5.54 -4.53
N HIS A 38 4.46 5.96 -5.80
CA HIS A 38 3.47 6.74 -6.52
C HIS A 38 2.37 5.82 -7.09
N CYS A 39 1.32 6.40 -7.63
CA CYS A 39 0.28 5.65 -8.35
C CYS A 39 0.57 5.64 -9.85
N ALA A 40 0.41 4.49 -10.50
CA ALA A 40 0.33 4.39 -11.96
C ALA A 40 -1.02 4.91 -12.49
N MET A 41 -2.06 4.84 -11.65
CA MET A 41 -3.41 5.33 -11.96
C MET A 41 -3.85 6.36 -10.93
N HIS A 42 -4.43 7.46 -11.41
CA HIS A 42 -4.95 8.51 -10.52
C HIS A 42 -6.47 8.39 -10.37
N CYS A 43 -6.90 8.00 -9.18
CA CYS A 43 -8.32 8.03 -8.83
C CYS A 43 -8.80 9.49 -8.83
N ARG A 44 -9.99 9.72 -9.41
CA ARG A 44 -10.57 11.07 -9.53
C ARG A 44 -10.78 11.75 -8.17
N TYR A 45 -11.12 10.99 -7.16
CA TYR A 45 -11.42 11.42 -5.79
C TYR A 45 -10.24 11.25 -4.83
N CYS A 46 -9.02 10.99 -5.33
CA CYS A 46 -7.87 10.73 -4.48
C CYS A 46 -7.48 11.99 -3.67
N PHE A 47 -7.61 11.92 -2.35
CA PHE A 47 -7.18 13.01 -1.46
C PHE A 47 -5.66 13.14 -1.34
N ARG A 48 -4.90 12.11 -1.79
CA ARG A 48 -3.43 12.13 -1.87
C ARG A 48 -2.91 12.40 -3.27
N ARG A 49 -3.71 12.93 -4.20
CA ARG A 49 -3.26 13.22 -5.57
C ARG A 49 -2.02 14.11 -5.60
N ASP A 50 -2.01 15.12 -4.75
CA ASP A 50 -0.94 16.12 -4.65
C ASP A 50 -0.02 15.88 -3.44
N PHE A 51 -0.10 14.70 -2.83
CA PHE A 51 0.75 14.32 -1.70
C PHE A 51 2.22 14.30 -2.15
N PRO A 52 3.13 14.93 -1.39
CA PRO A 52 4.55 14.99 -1.72
C PRO A 52 5.22 13.66 -1.43
N TYR A 53 5.03 12.68 -2.34
CA TYR A 53 5.74 11.40 -2.23
C TYR A 53 7.24 11.60 -2.38
N GLU A 54 8.00 10.93 -1.54
CA GLU A 54 9.45 10.90 -1.66
C GLU A 54 9.87 10.35 -3.03
N LYS A 55 10.62 11.18 -3.77
CA LYS A 55 11.16 10.83 -5.08
C LYS A 55 12.57 10.27 -4.92
N GLY A 56 12.90 9.23 -5.65
CA GLY A 56 14.25 8.68 -5.70
C GLY A 56 14.40 7.39 -4.88
N ARG A 57 15.50 7.27 -4.16
CA ARG A 57 16.04 6.09 -3.52
C ARG A 57 15.00 5.17 -2.85
N VAL A 58 15.01 3.88 -3.20
CA VAL A 58 14.11 2.85 -2.68
C VAL A 58 14.75 2.15 -1.46
N GLU A 59 15.29 2.94 -0.53
CA GLU A 59 15.78 2.44 0.75
C GLU A 59 14.77 2.81 1.83
N TYR A 60 14.47 1.86 2.70
CA TYR A 60 13.45 1.98 3.73
C TYR A 60 14.04 1.79 5.14
N GLU A 61 15.33 2.14 5.31
CA GLU A 61 16.05 1.88 6.56
C GLU A 61 15.45 2.62 7.77
N GLU A 62 15.07 3.89 7.58
CA GLU A 62 14.49 4.71 8.65
C GLU A 62 13.12 4.18 9.06
N GLU A 63 12.28 3.85 8.08
CA GLU A 63 10.94 3.29 8.28
C GLU A 63 11.01 1.95 9.01
N LEU A 64 11.86 1.05 8.52
CA LEU A 64 12.06 -0.28 9.12
C LEU A 64 12.64 -0.17 10.53
N SER A 65 13.61 0.72 10.75
CA SER A 65 14.18 0.99 12.08
C SER A 65 13.13 1.51 13.05
N TYR A 66 12.26 2.43 12.61
CA TYR A 66 11.16 2.93 13.43
C TYR A 66 10.21 1.81 13.82
N ILE A 67 9.75 1.01 12.84
CA ILE A 67 8.84 -0.12 13.11
C ILE A 67 9.50 -1.13 14.06
N GLN A 68 10.77 -1.44 13.86
CA GLN A 68 11.49 -2.41 14.67
C GLN A 68 11.64 -1.98 16.13
N LYS A 69 11.77 -0.68 16.40
CA LYS A 69 11.92 -0.13 17.76
C LYS A 69 10.61 -0.08 18.54
N ASP A 70 9.47 -0.03 17.87
CA ASP A 70 8.15 0.07 18.51
C ASP A 70 7.40 -1.28 18.41
N SER A 71 7.54 -2.11 19.43
CA SER A 71 6.91 -3.43 19.48
C SER A 71 5.38 -3.39 19.59
N SER A 72 4.78 -2.24 19.82
CA SER A 72 3.32 -2.08 19.79
C SER A 72 2.77 -2.16 18.37
N ILE A 73 3.59 -1.89 17.35
CA ILE A 73 3.20 -1.95 15.94
C ILE A 73 3.11 -3.40 15.50
N GLN A 74 1.91 -3.86 15.20
CA GLN A 74 1.64 -5.23 14.77
C GLN A 74 1.18 -5.33 13.32
N GLU A 75 0.89 -4.20 12.69
CA GLU A 75 0.37 -4.11 11.32
C GLU A 75 1.06 -3.02 10.53
N VAL A 76 1.45 -3.35 9.31
CA VAL A 76 1.89 -2.39 8.29
C VAL A 76 0.84 -2.33 7.19
N ILE A 77 0.44 -1.12 6.83
CA ILE A 77 -0.47 -0.85 5.71
C ILE A 77 0.36 -0.24 4.59
N LEU A 78 0.58 -0.96 3.52
CA LEU A 78 1.16 -0.43 2.29
C LEU A 78 0.08 0.31 1.53
N SER A 79 0.27 1.62 1.39
CA SER A 79 -0.72 2.52 0.78
C SER A 79 -0.04 3.82 0.38
N GLY A 80 -0.82 4.89 0.20
CA GLY A 80 -0.32 6.24 -0.05
C GLY A 80 -0.17 6.53 -1.53
N GLY A 81 0.74 5.97 -2.28
CA GLY A 81 0.63 5.59 -3.66
C GLY A 81 0.21 4.13 -3.71
N ASP A 82 0.15 3.55 -4.88
CA ASP A 82 -0.22 2.15 -5.00
C ASP A 82 1.02 1.27 -4.82
N PRO A 83 1.05 0.38 -3.82
CA PRO A 83 2.21 -0.48 -3.55
C PRO A 83 2.55 -1.42 -4.71
N LEU A 84 1.58 -1.76 -5.56
CA LEU A 84 1.80 -2.62 -6.71
C LEU A 84 2.48 -1.89 -7.88
N SER A 85 2.68 -0.58 -7.79
CA SER A 85 3.56 0.18 -8.69
C SER A 85 5.05 -0.14 -8.48
N LEU A 86 5.41 -0.74 -7.34
CA LEU A 86 6.77 -1.21 -7.10
C LEU A 86 7.10 -2.40 -7.99
N SER A 87 8.34 -2.49 -8.46
CA SER A 87 8.82 -3.68 -9.15
C SER A 87 8.91 -4.88 -8.20
N ASP A 88 8.83 -6.09 -8.74
CA ASP A 88 8.90 -7.33 -7.96
C ASP A 88 10.14 -7.43 -7.06
N PRO A 89 11.37 -7.11 -7.52
CA PRO A 89 12.54 -7.15 -6.66
C PRO A 89 12.46 -6.19 -5.47
N VAL A 90 11.93 -4.98 -5.69
CA VAL A 90 11.78 -3.98 -4.64
C VAL A 90 10.74 -4.42 -3.62
N LEU A 91 9.60 -4.91 -4.09
CA LEU A 91 8.53 -5.42 -3.23
C LEU A 91 8.99 -6.64 -2.43
N ALA A 92 9.70 -7.59 -3.05
CA ALA A 92 10.26 -8.76 -2.39
C ALA A 92 11.23 -8.37 -1.28
N ASN A 93 12.13 -7.41 -1.52
CA ASN A 93 13.05 -6.89 -0.52
C ASN A 93 12.32 -6.23 0.65
N LEU A 94 11.31 -5.41 0.37
CA LEU A 94 10.50 -4.77 1.41
C LEU A 94 9.81 -5.81 2.28
N LEU A 95 9.12 -6.80 1.68
CA LEU A 95 8.43 -7.86 2.41
C LEU A 95 9.41 -8.69 3.25
N SER A 96 10.55 -9.08 2.67
CA SER A 96 11.60 -9.82 3.39
C SER A 96 12.14 -9.03 4.59
N SER A 97 12.24 -7.72 4.48
CA SER A 97 12.69 -6.85 5.58
C SER A 97 11.63 -6.73 6.68
N LEU A 98 10.35 -6.60 6.31
CA LEU A 98 9.24 -6.60 7.26
C LEU A 98 9.09 -7.96 7.96
N ASP A 99 9.32 -9.06 7.26
CA ASP A 99 9.27 -10.42 7.82
C ASP A 99 10.31 -10.65 8.93
N ARG A 100 11.42 -9.93 8.92
CA ARG A 100 12.45 -10.01 9.98
C ARG A 100 12.02 -9.32 11.28
N ILE A 101 11.01 -8.46 11.25
CA ILE A 101 10.51 -7.75 12.44
C ILE A 101 9.52 -8.66 13.16
N THR A 102 9.96 -9.32 14.22
CA THR A 102 9.26 -10.46 14.86
C THR A 102 7.88 -10.13 15.44
N HIS A 103 7.65 -8.89 15.91
CA HIS A 103 6.37 -8.48 16.48
C HIS A 103 5.32 -8.12 15.44
N LEU A 104 5.72 -7.92 14.15
CA LEU A 104 4.77 -7.73 13.08
C LEU A 104 3.99 -9.02 12.81
N LYS A 105 2.68 -8.86 12.63
CA LYS A 105 1.73 -9.97 12.40
C LYS A 105 1.00 -9.86 11.08
N ARG A 106 0.74 -8.63 10.61
CA ARG A 106 -0.12 -8.38 9.46
C ARG A 106 0.51 -7.38 8.49
N LEU A 107 0.25 -7.64 7.22
CA LEU A 107 0.58 -6.74 6.13
C LEU A 107 -0.69 -6.51 5.31
N ARG A 108 -1.05 -5.26 5.07
CA ARG A 108 -2.22 -4.92 4.29
C ARG A 108 -1.81 -4.13 3.05
N PHE A 109 -2.29 -4.57 1.89
CA PHE A 109 -2.16 -3.85 0.63
C PHE A 109 -3.43 -3.05 0.35
N HIS A 110 -3.33 -1.74 0.26
CA HIS A 110 -4.37 -0.88 -0.27
C HIS A 110 -4.01 -0.58 -1.72
N THR A 111 -4.77 -1.12 -2.66
CA THR A 111 -4.42 -1.08 -4.08
C THR A 111 -5.64 -1.01 -4.98
N ARG A 112 -5.46 -0.40 -6.14
CA ARG A 112 -6.42 -0.42 -7.25
C ARG A 112 -5.93 -1.28 -8.43
N PHE A 113 -4.71 -1.78 -8.38
CA PHE A 113 -4.14 -2.53 -9.50
C PHE A 113 -4.95 -3.74 -9.94
N PRO A 114 -5.52 -4.58 -9.05
CA PRO A 114 -6.32 -5.71 -9.50
C PRO A 114 -7.50 -5.29 -10.38
N ILE A 115 -7.97 -4.04 -10.24
CA ILE A 115 -9.10 -3.50 -11.01
C ILE A 115 -8.64 -2.81 -12.29
N GLY A 116 -7.54 -2.09 -12.27
CA GLY A 116 -7.14 -1.26 -13.41
C GLY A 116 -5.98 -1.82 -14.23
N ILE A 117 -5.23 -2.77 -13.68
CA ILE A 117 -4.11 -3.47 -14.33
C ILE A 117 -4.09 -4.90 -13.76
N PRO A 118 -5.10 -5.74 -14.08
CA PRO A 118 -5.22 -7.10 -13.52
C PRO A 118 -4.00 -7.98 -13.84
N GLU A 119 -3.30 -7.75 -14.94
CA GLU A 119 -2.09 -8.47 -15.36
C GLU A 119 -0.94 -8.33 -14.35
N ARG A 120 -1.00 -7.31 -13.46
CA ARG A 120 -0.04 -7.16 -12.36
C ARG A 120 -0.12 -8.30 -11.35
N ILE A 121 -1.25 -9.01 -11.30
CA ILE A 121 -1.46 -10.17 -10.43
C ILE A 121 -0.95 -11.43 -11.15
N CYS A 122 0.32 -11.42 -11.50
CA CYS A 122 0.99 -12.52 -12.19
C CYS A 122 1.66 -13.49 -11.19
N SER A 123 2.11 -14.63 -11.70
CA SER A 123 2.73 -15.69 -10.88
C SER A 123 3.94 -15.18 -10.08
N SER A 124 4.81 -14.36 -10.68
CA SER A 124 5.97 -13.81 -9.97
C SER A 124 5.59 -12.96 -8.76
N PHE A 125 4.53 -12.15 -8.90
CA PHE A 125 3.99 -11.37 -7.78
C PHE A 125 3.37 -12.28 -6.71
N LEU A 126 2.57 -13.25 -7.10
CA LEU A 126 1.94 -14.20 -6.17
C LEU A 126 2.99 -15.00 -5.39
N ASP A 127 4.08 -15.40 -6.03
CA ASP A 127 5.21 -16.09 -5.38
C ASP A 127 5.88 -15.24 -4.30
N ILE A 128 5.91 -13.91 -4.46
CA ILE A 128 6.43 -13.01 -3.43
C ILE A 128 5.52 -13.05 -2.19
N LEU A 129 4.22 -13.06 -2.39
CA LEU A 129 3.25 -13.09 -1.28
C LEU A 129 3.35 -14.40 -0.49
N THR A 130 3.52 -15.55 -1.17
CA THR A 130 3.59 -16.86 -0.52
C THR A 130 4.83 -17.04 0.37
N LYS A 131 5.90 -16.29 0.12
CA LYS A 131 7.14 -16.35 0.89
C LYS A 131 7.06 -15.59 2.22
N SER A 132 6.09 -14.70 2.38
CA SER A 132 5.95 -13.92 3.60
C SER A 132 5.29 -14.72 4.72
N ARG A 133 5.82 -14.59 5.95
CA ARG A 133 5.19 -15.14 7.16
C ARG A 133 4.03 -14.29 7.68
N LEU A 134 3.91 -13.03 7.22
CA LEU A 134 2.88 -12.12 7.67
C LEU A 134 1.51 -12.53 7.14
N LYS A 135 0.47 -12.30 7.92
CA LYS A 135 -0.91 -12.46 7.44
C LYS A 135 -1.23 -11.32 6.49
N ILE A 136 -1.27 -11.63 5.21
CA ILE A 136 -1.53 -10.65 4.16
C ILE A 136 -3.02 -10.43 3.99
N TRP A 137 -3.42 -9.18 3.73
CA TRP A 137 -4.77 -8.74 3.41
C TRP A 137 -4.72 -7.79 2.22
N PHE A 138 -5.69 -7.89 1.35
CA PHE A 138 -5.91 -6.89 0.30
C PHE A 138 -7.13 -6.05 0.62
N VAL A 139 -7.02 -4.74 0.40
CA VAL A 139 -8.13 -3.79 0.36
C VAL A 139 -8.13 -3.20 -1.03
N VAL A 140 -9.07 -3.65 -1.85
CA VAL A 140 -9.15 -3.30 -3.26
C VAL A 140 -10.12 -2.15 -3.45
N HIS A 141 -9.71 -1.12 -4.16
CA HIS A 141 -10.56 0.03 -4.47
C HIS A 141 -11.41 -0.28 -5.70
N ILE A 142 -12.72 -0.41 -5.49
CA ILE A 142 -13.73 -0.63 -6.51
C ILE A 142 -14.78 0.48 -6.39
N ASN A 143 -15.08 1.16 -7.48
CA ASN A 143 -16.04 2.27 -7.47
C ASN A 143 -17.38 1.91 -8.09
N HIS A 144 -17.38 0.97 -9.02
CA HIS A 144 -18.59 0.59 -9.76
C HIS A 144 -18.52 -0.87 -10.23
N LEU A 145 -19.67 -1.51 -10.31
CA LEU A 145 -19.79 -2.92 -10.74
C LEU A 145 -19.24 -3.16 -12.15
N VAL A 146 -19.34 -2.18 -13.03
CA VAL A 146 -18.79 -2.26 -14.41
C VAL A 146 -17.26 -2.45 -14.44
N GLU A 147 -16.57 -2.18 -13.35
CA GLU A 147 -15.11 -2.41 -13.25
C GLU A 147 -14.75 -3.89 -13.03
N LEU A 148 -15.74 -4.73 -12.76
CA LEU A 148 -15.57 -6.17 -12.54
C LEU A 148 -15.85 -6.94 -13.85
N ASP A 149 -14.85 -7.02 -14.70
CA ASP A 149 -14.85 -7.88 -15.87
C ASP A 149 -14.19 -9.24 -15.59
N GLN A 150 -14.08 -10.08 -16.61
CA GLN A 150 -13.51 -11.41 -16.47
C GLN A 150 -12.04 -11.38 -16.04
N GLU A 151 -11.23 -10.48 -16.58
CA GLU A 151 -9.80 -10.38 -16.25
C GLU A 151 -9.58 -9.97 -14.80
N VAL A 152 -10.41 -9.03 -14.32
CA VAL A 152 -10.42 -8.61 -12.92
C VAL A 152 -10.85 -9.74 -12.00
N GLU A 153 -11.89 -10.50 -12.37
CA GLU A 153 -12.35 -11.65 -11.61
C GLU A 153 -11.25 -12.72 -11.49
N GLU A 154 -10.57 -13.03 -12.59
CA GLU A 154 -9.44 -13.96 -12.61
C GLU A 154 -8.30 -13.49 -11.69
N ALA A 155 -7.91 -12.22 -11.75
CA ALA A 155 -6.89 -11.63 -10.90
C ALA A 155 -7.25 -11.73 -9.41
N LEU A 156 -8.49 -11.41 -9.05
CA LEU A 156 -8.97 -11.53 -7.67
C LEU A 156 -9.00 -13.00 -7.21
N ASN A 157 -9.41 -13.92 -8.08
CA ASN A 157 -9.43 -15.35 -7.78
C ASN A 157 -8.01 -15.91 -7.56
N HIS A 158 -7.00 -15.44 -8.27
CA HIS A 158 -5.61 -15.81 -8.02
C HIS A 158 -5.16 -15.42 -6.60
N ILE A 159 -5.54 -14.22 -6.11
CA ILE A 159 -5.25 -13.80 -4.73
C ILE A 159 -6.01 -14.68 -3.72
N LEU A 160 -7.30 -14.95 -3.97
CA LEU A 160 -8.13 -15.77 -3.10
C LEU A 160 -7.64 -17.22 -3.03
N ALA A 161 -7.08 -17.76 -4.12
CA ALA A 161 -6.51 -19.12 -4.18
C ALA A 161 -5.34 -19.28 -3.17
N LEU A 162 -4.63 -18.20 -2.84
CA LEU A 162 -3.61 -18.17 -1.79
C LEU A 162 -4.20 -18.07 -0.37
N LYS A 163 -5.53 -18.12 -0.22
CA LYS A 163 -6.25 -17.90 1.04
C LYS A 163 -6.00 -16.50 1.66
N ILE A 164 -5.70 -15.53 0.82
CA ILE A 164 -5.52 -14.13 1.21
C ILE A 164 -6.90 -13.45 1.16
N PRO A 165 -7.39 -12.90 2.29
CA PRO A 165 -8.66 -12.18 2.32
C PRO A 165 -8.62 -10.90 1.48
N ILE A 166 -9.70 -10.63 0.75
CA ILE A 166 -9.92 -9.41 0.01
C ILE A 166 -11.06 -8.63 0.65
N LEU A 167 -10.81 -7.38 0.97
CA LEU A 167 -11.79 -6.39 1.38
C LEU A 167 -11.96 -5.36 0.27
N THR A 168 -13.10 -4.72 0.22
CA THR A 168 -13.37 -3.64 -0.74
C THR A 168 -13.43 -2.30 -0.03
N GLN A 169 -12.94 -1.28 -0.72
CA GLN A 169 -13.12 0.12 -0.37
C GLN A 169 -13.78 0.82 -1.56
N THR A 170 -14.94 1.41 -1.29
CA THR A 170 -15.77 2.15 -2.26
C THR A 170 -15.89 3.60 -1.84
#